data_5ed2929d77b5b3fc7eaa9793a07eda94
#
_entry.id   5ed2929d77b5b3fc7eaa9793a07eda94
#
_cell.length_a   1.000
_cell.length_b   1.000
_cell.length_c   1.000
_cell.angle_alpha   90.00
_cell.angle_beta   90.00
_cell.angle_gamma   90.00
#
_symmetry.space_group_name_H-M   'P 1'
#
loop_
_entity.id
_entity.type
_entity.pdbx_description
1 polymer ?
#
loop_
_entity_poly.entity_id
_entity_poly.type
_entity_poly.pdbx_seq_one_letter_code
_entity_poly.pdbx_strand_id
1 'polypeptide(L)'
;MTGAGTDLEQQLEHDKAAWHERWQDGKTGFHNDSVNPHLAEYWPGFGLPAGSRVFVPLAGKSLDLLWLAEHGYRVVANELSPLAVEAFFEGAGIKASRRHMGPLEIWSHGLITVLCGDYFDLDAAVTGRLDACYDRAALVALPSALRHRYIERQAMLLPAGAPVLLISLDYPQEEMEGPPFSVPQAEVRKLAAGRFAVEVLASGMDMLADNQRFAERGVTRMEESVYRLVRSG
;
A
#
# COMPACT_ATOMS: atom_id res chain seq x y z
N MET A 1 -30.93 5.32 10.18
CA MET A 1 -29.61 5.53 9.55
C MET A 1 -28.54 4.53 10.06
N THR A 2 -28.92 3.31 10.42
CA THR A 2 -28.04 2.28 11.05
C THR A 2 -27.58 1.19 10.08
N GLY A 3 -28.09 1.12 8.85
CA GLY A 3 -27.77 0.02 7.93
C GLY A 3 -26.43 0.15 7.18
N ALA A 4 -26.04 1.35 6.76
CA ALA A 4 -24.85 1.55 5.92
C ALA A 4 -23.52 1.37 6.68
N GLY A 5 -23.50 1.62 7.98
CA GLY A 5 -22.31 1.41 8.82
C GLY A 5 -22.03 -0.08 9.06
N THR A 6 -23.08 -0.85 9.28
CA THR A 6 -23.01 -2.31 9.49
C THR A 6 -22.55 -3.06 8.24
N ASP A 7 -22.95 -2.59 7.07
CA ASP A 7 -22.58 -3.17 5.78
C ASP A 7 -21.08 -2.98 5.47
N LEU A 8 -20.54 -1.79 5.76
CA LEU A 8 -19.12 -1.48 5.55
C LEU A 8 -18.21 -2.23 6.53
N GLU A 9 -18.65 -2.40 7.79
CA GLU A 9 -17.89 -3.19 8.78
C GLU A 9 -17.87 -4.67 8.41
N GLN A 10 -19.00 -5.22 7.94
CA GLN A 10 -19.05 -6.60 7.44
C GLN A 10 -18.16 -6.79 6.22
N GLN A 11 -18.14 -5.83 5.29
CA GLN A 11 -17.26 -5.87 4.13
C GLN A 11 -15.78 -5.85 4.54
N LEU A 12 -15.42 -5.03 5.53
CA LEU A 12 -14.05 -4.96 6.05
C LEU A 12 -13.60 -6.29 6.69
N GLU A 13 -14.45 -6.90 7.52
CA GLU A 13 -14.14 -8.19 8.13
C GLU A 13 -14.02 -9.31 7.10
N HIS A 14 -14.90 -9.30 6.08
CA HIS A 14 -14.81 -10.24 4.96
C HIS A 14 -13.49 -10.08 4.18
N ASP A 15 -13.10 -8.85 3.87
CA ASP A 15 -11.85 -8.54 3.16
C ASP A 15 -10.61 -8.99 3.97
N LYS A 16 -10.58 -8.72 5.28
CA LYS A 16 -9.51 -9.20 6.17
C LYS A 16 -9.39 -10.73 6.17
N ALA A 17 -10.52 -11.44 6.29
CA ALA A 17 -10.55 -12.90 6.27
C ALA A 17 -9.99 -13.44 4.94
N ALA A 18 -10.40 -12.85 3.81
CA ALA A 18 -9.93 -13.22 2.49
C ALA A 18 -8.41 -13.00 2.32
N TRP A 19 -7.85 -11.92 2.90
CA TRP A 19 -6.41 -11.67 2.89
C TRP A 19 -5.64 -12.67 3.74
N HIS A 20 -6.13 -13.04 4.93
CA HIS A 20 -5.51 -14.09 5.75
C HIS A 20 -5.50 -15.44 5.02
N GLU A 21 -6.61 -15.82 4.38
CA GLU A 21 -6.70 -17.05 3.59
C GLU A 21 -5.70 -17.05 2.41
N ARG A 22 -5.57 -15.93 1.68
CA ARG A 22 -4.60 -15.81 0.58
C ARG A 22 -3.16 -16.06 1.03
N TRP A 23 -2.77 -15.55 2.20
CA TRP A 23 -1.46 -15.78 2.76
C TRP A 23 -1.27 -17.22 3.23
N GLN A 24 -2.29 -17.83 3.84
CA GLN A 24 -2.26 -19.25 4.23
C GLN A 24 -2.13 -20.19 3.02
N ASP A 25 -2.84 -19.87 1.94
CA ASP A 25 -2.82 -20.64 0.69
C ASP A 25 -1.57 -20.39 -0.18
N GLY A 26 -0.69 -19.48 0.20
CA GLY A 26 0.46 -19.09 -0.62
C GLY A 26 0.10 -18.35 -1.91
N LYS A 27 -1.13 -17.83 -2.03
CA LYS A 27 -1.61 -17.07 -3.21
C LYS A 27 -1.05 -15.63 -3.21
N THR A 28 0.27 -15.51 -3.30
CA THR A 28 1.02 -14.23 -3.19
C THR A 28 1.52 -13.70 -4.54
N GLY A 29 0.82 -14.01 -5.63
CA GLY A 29 1.20 -13.61 -7.00
C GLY A 29 1.28 -12.10 -7.27
N PHE A 30 0.88 -11.25 -6.31
CA PHE A 30 1.06 -9.80 -6.33
C PHE A 30 2.45 -9.37 -5.84
N HIS A 31 3.23 -10.27 -5.25
CA HIS A 31 4.59 -10.02 -4.80
C HIS A 31 5.55 -9.99 -6.00
N ASN A 32 6.46 -9.03 -6.01
CA ASN A 32 7.56 -8.94 -6.98
C ASN A 32 8.85 -9.41 -6.34
N ASP A 33 9.66 -10.15 -7.11
CA ASP A 33 10.98 -10.63 -6.70
C ASP A 33 12.09 -9.56 -6.88
N SER A 34 11.71 -8.34 -7.20
CA SER A 34 12.59 -7.19 -7.35
C SER A 34 11.94 -5.92 -6.82
N VAL A 35 12.75 -4.91 -6.55
CA VAL A 35 12.31 -3.56 -6.21
C VAL A 35 11.46 -2.99 -7.35
N ASN A 36 10.38 -2.30 -7.00
CA ASN A 36 9.54 -1.66 -8.00
C ASN A 36 10.33 -0.56 -8.75
N PRO A 37 10.40 -0.60 -10.09
CA PRO A 37 11.17 0.37 -10.88
C PRO A 37 10.71 1.80 -10.68
N HIS A 38 9.41 2.04 -10.50
CA HIS A 38 8.88 3.38 -10.26
C HIS A 38 9.28 3.96 -8.91
N LEU A 39 9.50 3.11 -7.89
CA LEU A 39 10.07 3.57 -6.63
C LEU A 39 11.48 4.12 -6.87
N ALA A 40 12.33 3.37 -7.55
CA ALA A 40 13.71 3.78 -7.81
C ALA A 40 13.79 5.02 -8.72
N GLU A 41 12.87 5.15 -9.67
CA GLU A 41 12.83 6.24 -10.65
C GLU A 41 12.29 7.55 -10.06
N TYR A 42 11.13 7.51 -9.39
CA TYR A 42 10.42 8.74 -9.00
C TYR A 42 10.70 9.20 -7.57
N TRP A 43 11.03 8.28 -6.66
CA TRP A 43 11.23 8.60 -5.25
C TRP A 43 12.32 9.65 -4.97
N PRO A 44 13.50 9.60 -5.64
CA PRO A 44 14.54 10.61 -5.43
C PRO A 44 14.08 12.04 -5.72
N GLY A 45 13.14 12.22 -6.66
CA GLY A 45 12.55 13.50 -7.01
C GLY A 45 11.73 14.17 -5.90
N PHE A 46 11.43 13.47 -4.80
CA PHE A 46 10.72 14.03 -3.65
C PHE A 46 11.67 14.83 -2.73
N GLY A 47 12.99 14.67 -2.86
CA GLY A 47 13.99 15.44 -2.12
C GLY A 47 13.93 15.24 -0.61
N LEU A 48 13.48 14.09 -0.14
CA LEU A 48 13.37 13.77 1.29
C LEU A 48 14.76 13.58 1.90
N PRO A 49 15.07 14.22 3.05
CA PRO A 49 16.34 14.01 3.73
C PRO A 49 16.47 12.59 4.28
N ALA A 50 17.72 12.11 4.39
CA ALA A 50 17.99 10.86 5.08
C ALA A 50 17.44 10.87 6.51
N GLY A 51 16.93 9.74 6.97
CA GLY A 51 16.25 9.62 8.27
C GLY A 51 14.76 9.98 8.25
N SER A 52 14.22 10.50 7.12
CA SER A 52 12.78 10.69 6.96
C SER A 52 12.01 9.38 7.19
N ARG A 53 10.85 9.49 7.83
CA ARG A 53 9.99 8.34 8.13
C ARG A 53 8.99 8.14 6.99
N VAL A 54 9.14 7.03 6.28
CA VAL A 54 8.32 6.66 5.13
C VAL A 54 7.30 5.60 5.55
N PHE A 55 6.04 5.91 5.34
CA PHE A 55 4.95 4.97 5.57
C PHE A 55 4.73 4.09 4.33
N VAL A 56 4.58 2.78 4.54
CA VAL A 56 4.25 1.81 3.48
C VAL A 56 3.06 0.99 3.94
N PRO A 57 1.83 1.32 3.50
CA PRO A 57 0.63 0.60 3.89
C PRO A 57 0.51 -0.75 3.16
N LEU A 58 -0.13 -1.73 3.81
CA LEU A 58 -0.47 -3.07 3.27
C LEU A 58 0.72 -3.72 2.55
N ALA A 59 1.88 -3.69 3.22
CA ALA A 59 3.18 -3.87 2.58
C ALA A 59 3.48 -5.31 2.12
N GLY A 60 2.74 -6.31 2.63
CA GLY A 60 3.04 -7.71 2.34
C GLY A 60 4.48 -8.05 2.75
N LYS A 61 5.18 -8.72 1.84
CA LYS A 61 6.62 -9.03 1.96
C LYS A 61 7.45 -8.26 0.93
N SER A 62 7.08 -7.00 0.62
CA SER A 62 7.71 -6.20 -0.44
C SER A 62 9.19 -5.93 -0.17
N LEU A 63 10.03 -6.16 -1.19
CA LEU A 63 11.45 -5.79 -1.19
C LEU A 63 11.68 -4.27 -1.22
N ASP A 64 10.67 -3.49 -1.55
CA ASP A 64 10.70 -2.03 -1.53
C ASP A 64 11.02 -1.48 -0.12
N LEU A 65 10.66 -2.22 0.94
CA LEU A 65 11.00 -1.86 2.32
C LEU A 65 12.52 -1.88 2.55
N LEU A 66 13.20 -2.88 1.98
CA LEU A 66 14.67 -2.98 2.07
C LEU A 66 15.31 -1.84 1.29
N TRP A 67 14.84 -1.58 0.07
CA TRP A 67 15.36 -0.50 -0.76
C TRP A 67 15.25 0.86 -0.05
N LEU A 68 14.09 1.18 0.52
CA LEU A 68 13.91 2.42 1.29
C LEU A 68 14.89 2.51 2.48
N ALA A 69 15.06 1.43 3.22
CA ALA A 69 15.99 1.39 4.36
C ALA A 69 17.45 1.55 3.93
N GLU A 70 17.86 0.91 2.84
CA GLU A 70 19.20 1.03 2.25
C GLU A 70 19.51 2.45 1.77
N HIS A 71 18.46 3.21 1.37
CA HIS A 71 18.60 4.64 1.01
C HIS A 71 18.49 5.57 2.23
N GLY A 72 18.56 5.02 3.45
CA GLY A 72 18.65 5.79 4.70
C GLY A 72 17.32 6.26 5.25
N TYR A 73 16.17 5.80 4.72
CA TYR A 73 14.85 6.13 5.26
C TYR A 73 14.46 5.22 6.43
N ARG A 74 13.71 5.76 7.38
CA ARG A 74 13.07 4.98 8.44
C ARG A 74 11.74 4.48 7.92
N VAL A 75 11.64 3.20 7.66
CA VAL A 75 10.43 2.57 7.12
C VAL A 75 9.47 2.23 8.26
N VAL A 76 8.24 2.71 8.14
CA VAL A 76 7.10 2.30 8.97
C VAL A 76 6.12 1.61 8.05
N ALA A 77 6.14 0.30 8.00
CA ALA A 77 5.21 -0.49 7.20
C ALA A 77 4.01 -0.93 8.04
N ASN A 78 2.87 -1.15 7.38
CA ASN A 78 1.73 -1.85 7.96
C ASN A 78 1.41 -3.08 7.13
N GLU A 79 1.10 -4.17 7.81
CA GLU A 79 0.64 -5.41 7.18
C GLU A 79 -0.36 -6.12 8.09
N LEU A 80 -1.44 -6.64 7.52
CA LEU A 80 -2.49 -7.34 8.28
C LEU A 80 -2.06 -8.75 8.71
N SER A 81 -1.38 -9.48 7.80
CA SER A 81 -1.06 -10.89 7.98
C SER A 81 0.28 -11.10 8.69
N PRO A 82 0.30 -11.76 9.85
CA PRO A 82 1.56 -12.15 10.50
C PRO A 82 2.43 -13.05 9.61
N LEU A 83 1.82 -13.90 8.78
CA LEU A 83 2.54 -14.76 7.82
C LEU A 83 3.29 -13.94 6.77
N ALA A 84 2.70 -12.82 6.32
CA ALA A 84 3.37 -11.91 5.40
C ALA A 84 4.58 -11.24 6.04
N VAL A 85 4.42 -10.77 7.27
CA VAL A 85 5.50 -10.13 8.04
C VAL A 85 6.64 -11.11 8.31
N GLU A 86 6.31 -12.33 8.72
CA GLU A 86 7.30 -13.40 8.93
C GLU A 86 8.04 -13.72 7.63
N ALA A 87 7.31 -13.94 6.53
CA ALA A 87 7.89 -14.21 5.22
C ALA A 87 8.80 -13.07 4.71
N PHE A 88 8.48 -11.80 5.04
CA PHE A 88 9.35 -10.67 4.73
C PHE A 88 10.70 -10.77 5.45
N PHE A 89 10.69 -10.94 6.77
CA PHE A 89 11.92 -10.99 7.55
C PHE A 89 12.74 -12.24 7.28
N GLU A 90 12.09 -13.39 7.09
CA GLU A 90 12.77 -14.64 6.71
C GLU A 90 13.40 -14.55 5.33
N GLY A 91 12.65 -14.05 4.33
CA GLY A 91 13.14 -13.87 2.97
C GLY A 91 14.32 -12.91 2.86
N ALA A 92 14.36 -11.90 3.73
CA ALA A 92 15.49 -10.97 3.85
C ALA A 92 16.67 -11.53 4.66
N GLY A 93 16.54 -12.70 5.30
CA GLY A 93 17.55 -13.25 6.21
C GLY A 93 17.76 -12.43 7.49
N ILE A 94 16.74 -11.71 7.93
CA ILE A 94 16.79 -10.74 9.03
C ILE A 94 16.01 -11.27 10.23
N LYS A 95 16.62 -11.23 11.42
CA LYS A 95 15.94 -11.54 12.68
C LYS A 95 15.34 -10.26 13.27
N ALA A 96 14.00 -10.15 13.27
CA ALA A 96 13.29 -9.04 13.90
C ALA A 96 13.14 -9.22 15.42
N SER A 97 13.15 -8.10 16.14
CA SER A 97 12.61 -8.03 17.50
C SER A 97 11.09 -7.86 17.41
N ARG A 98 10.37 -8.44 18.36
CA ARG A 98 8.89 -8.41 18.39
C ARG A 98 8.41 -7.83 19.72
N ARG A 99 7.36 -7.02 19.70
CA ARG A 99 6.65 -6.52 20.87
C ARG A 99 5.19 -6.24 20.57
N HIS A 100 4.31 -6.31 21.55
CA HIS A 100 2.90 -5.93 21.40
C HIS A 100 2.67 -4.47 21.78
N MET A 101 1.73 -3.82 21.10
CA MET A 101 1.22 -2.49 21.43
C MET A 101 -0.28 -2.45 21.08
N GLY A 102 -1.13 -2.61 22.12
CA GLY A 102 -2.57 -2.78 21.91
C GLY A 102 -2.87 -4.01 21.05
N PRO A 103 -3.69 -3.85 19.99
CA PRO A 103 -4.03 -4.95 19.07
C PRO A 103 -2.92 -5.27 18.05
N LEU A 104 -1.84 -4.47 18.03
CA LEU A 104 -0.77 -4.61 17.04
C LEU A 104 0.40 -5.40 17.58
N GLU A 105 1.01 -6.23 16.73
CA GLU A 105 2.34 -6.77 16.94
C GLU A 105 3.35 -5.96 16.14
N ILE A 106 4.38 -5.44 16.80
CA ILE A 106 5.40 -4.60 16.17
C ILE A 106 6.67 -5.42 15.98
N TRP A 107 7.10 -5.53 14.72
CA TRP A 107 8.32 -6.20 14.32
C TRP A 107 9.34 -5.18 13.88
N SER A 108 10.57 -5.23 14.39
CA SER A 108 11.57 -4.22 14.07
C SER A 108 12.96 -4.79 13.85
N HIS A 109 13.65 -4.24 12.84
CA HIS A 109 15.08 -4.47 12.60
C HIS A 109 15.71 -3.23 11.92
N GLY A 110 16.78 -2.69 12.48
CA GLY A 110 17.47 -1.52 11.92
C GLY A 110 16.52 -0.35 11.69
N LEU A 111 16.37 0.07 10.45
CA LEU A 111 15.51 1.18 10.04
C LEU A 111 14.08 0.74 9.69
N ILE A 112 13.77 -0.56 9.73
CA ILE A 112 12.46 -1.10 9.34
C ILE A 112 11.64 -1.44 10.59
N THR A 113 10.42 -0.93 10.61
CA THR A 113 9.39 -1.29 11.60
C THR A 113 8.13 -1.70 10.84
N VAL A 114 7.60 -2.89 11.12
CA VAL A 114 6.34 -3.37 10.58
C VAL A 114 5.30 -3.42 11.70
N LEU A 115 4.19 -2.72 11.50
CA LEU A 115 3.01 -2.70 12.37
C LEU A 115 2.07 -3.79 11.85
N CYS A 116 2.11 -4.98 12.47
CA CYS A 116 1.27 -6.10 12.10
C CYS A 116 -0.11 -5.95 12.75
N GLY A 117 -1.13 -5.76 11.92
CA GLY A 117 -2.53 -5.56 12.34
C GLY A 117 -3.32 -4.72 11.34
N ASP A 118 -4.55 -4.38 11.71
CA ASP A 118 -5.47 -3.66 10.85
C ASP A 118 -4.99 -2.22 10.56
N TYR A 119 -4.93 -1.87 9.28
CA TYR A 119 -4.62 -0.52 8.82
C TYR A 119 -5.56 0.54 9.39
N PHE A 120 -6.82 0.19 9.55
CA PHE A 120 -7.84 1.12 10.03
C PHE A 120 -7.76 1.42 11.53
N ASP A 121 -6.98 0.65 12.29
CA ASP A 121 -6.68 0.89 13.70
C ASP A 121 -5.46 1.80 13.92
N LEU A 122 -4.71 2.13 12.84
CA LEU A 122 -3.53 2.97 12.96
C LEU A 122 -3.90 4.43 13.24
N ASP A 123 -3.13 5.04 14.12
CA ASP A 123 -3.15 6.47 14.41
C ASP A 123 -1.73 7.04 14.55
N ALA A 124 -1.62 8.34 14.76
CA ALA A 124 -0.33 9.01 14.92
C ALA A 124 0.42 8.60 16.20
N ALA A 125 -0.28 8.10 17.24
CA ALA A 125 0.37 7.60 18.45
C ALA A 125 1.13 6.31 18.17
N VAL A 126 0.61 5.49 17.26
CA VAL A 126 1.22 4.23 16.84
C VAL A 126 2.30 4.44 15.78
N THR A 127 1.97 5.15 14.70
CA THR A 127 2.90 5.35 13.59
C THR A 127 4.03 6.33 13.91
N GLY A 128 3.80 7.22 14.90
CA GLY A 128 4.61 8.42 15.09
C GLY A 128 4.47 9.39 13.91
N ARG A 129 5.24 10.48 13.93
CA ARG A 129 5.25 11.44 12.81
C ARG A 129 5.80 10.76 11.56
N LEU A 130 5.06 10.86 10.47
CA LEU A 130 5.44 10.39 9.13
C LEU A 130 5.84 11.59 8.28
N ASP A 131 6.80 11.41 7.37
CA ASP A 131 7.27 12.48 6.47
C ASP A 131 6.82 12.25 5.03
N ALA A 132 6.54 11.00 4.65
CA ALA A 132 6.07 10.63 3.32
C ALA A 132 5.35 9.27 3.35
N CYS A 133 4.70 8.89 2.24
CA CYS A 133 4.11 7.58 2.05
C CYS A 133 4.49 7.00 0.68
N TYR A 134 4.69 5.69 0.64
CA TYR A 134 4.82 4.90 -0.59
C TYR A 134 3.66 3.92 -0.67
N ASP A 135 2.72 4.18 -1.58
CA ASP A 135 1.49 3.41 -1.78
C ASP A 135 1.57 2.65 -3.10
N ARG A 136 2.05 1.43 -3.02
CA ARG A 136 2.10 0.48 -4.14
C ARG A 136 1.40 -0.80 -3.74
N ALA A 137 0.50 -1.26 -4.60
CA ALA A 137 -0.32 -2.46 -4.39
C ALA A 137 -1.25 -2.39 -3.14
N ALA A 138 -1.38 -1.22 -2.49
CA ALA A 138 -2.24 -1.03 -1.33
C ALA A 138 -3.62 -0.49 -1.74
N LEU A 139 -3.73 0.68 -2.35
CA LEU A 139 -5.02 1.21 -2.80
C LEU A 139 -5.75 0.24 -3.75
N VAL A 140 -5.01 -0.38 -4.68
CA VAL A 140 -5.56 -1.35 -5.65
C VAL A 140 -5.89 -2.72 -5.03
N ALA A 141 -5.48 -2.97 -3.79
CA ALA A 141 -5.84 -4.18 -3.06
C ALA A 141 -7.26 -4.11 -2.48
N LEU A 142 -7.84 -2.91 -2.39
CA LEU A 142 -9.09 -2.67 -1.69
C LEU A 142 -10.30 -2.58 -2.65
N PRO A 143 -11.42 -3.21 -2.30
CA PRO A 143 -12.67 -3.02 -3.01
C PRO A 143 -13.12 -1.55 -2.92
N SER A 144 -13.87 -1.09 -3.92
CA SER A 144 -14.24 0.34 -4.07
C SER A 144 -14.92 0.92 -2.82
N ALA A 145 -15.69 0.13 -2.08
CA ALA A 145 -16.37 0.54 -0.86
C ALA A 145 -15.42 0.99 0.27
N LEU A 146 -14.18 0.44 0.32
CA LEU A 146 -13.21 0.73 1.38
C LEU A 146 -12.23 1.85 1.01
N ARG A 147 -12.07 2.19 -0.28
CA ARG A 147 -11.02 3.12 -0.76
C ARG A 147 -11.14 4.52 -0.20
N HIS A 148 -12.37 5.03 -0.05
CA HIS A 148 -12.59 6.38 0.53
C HIS A 148 -12.08 6.42 1.99
N ARG A 149 -12.46 5.43 2.80
CA ARG A 149 -12.00 5.31 4.20
C ARG A 149 -10.48 5.12 4.28
N TYR A 150 -9.90 4.38 3.32
CA TYR A 150 -8.45 4.18 3.22
C TYR A 150 -7.71 5.49 2.99
N ILE A 151 -8.10 6.28 1.98
CA ILE A 151 -7.49 7.57 1.67
C ILE A 151 -7.72 8.60 2.79
N GLU A 152 -8.89 8.57 3.45
CA GLU A 152 -9.12 9.38 4.67
C GLU A 152 -8.12 9.06 5.77
N ARG A 153 -7.94 7.78 6.08
CA ARG A 153 -6.98 7.34 7.09
C ARG A 153 -5.56 7.76 6.71
N GLN A 154 -5.15 7.57 5.46
CA GLN A 154 -3.84 8.00 4.97
C GLN A 154 -3.65 9.51 5.17
N ALA A 155 -4.67 10.33 4.88
CA ALA A 155 -4.62 11.77 5.08
C ALA A 155 -4.55 12.18 6.56
N MET A 156 -5.13 11.39 7.48
CA MET A 156 -5.02 11.62 8.93
C MET A 156 -3.63 11.29 9.49
N LEU A 157 -2.96 10.30 8.90
CA LEU A 157 -1.63 9.87 9.33
C LEU A 157 -0.51 10.80 8.84
N LEU A 158 -0.73 11.49 7.73
CA LEU A 158 0.28 12.33 7.08
C LEU A 158 0.11 13.81 7.44
N PRO A 159 1.20 14.53 7.76
CA PRO A 159 1.15 15.97 7.96
C PRO A 159 0.91 16.71 6.64
N ALA A 160 0.42 17.94 6.70
CA ALA A 160 0.30 18.82 5.54
C ALA A 160 1.66 18.95 4.82
N GLY A 161 1.64 18.91 3.49
CA GLY A 161 2.82 18.97 2.64
C GLY A 161 3.53 17.62 2.44
N ALA A 162 3.18 16.58 3.19
CA ALA A 162 3.79 15.24 3.00
C ALA A 162 3.48 14.67 1.62
N PRO A 163 4.51 14.22 0.87
CA PRO A 163 4.31 13.59 -0.42
C PRO A 163 3.92 12.11 -0.27
N VAL A 164 3.14 11.64 -1.24
CA VAL A 164 2.82 10.22 -1.43
C VAL A 164 3.21 9.84 -2.85
N LEU A 165 4.01 8.79 -3.01
CA LEU A 165 4.15 8.09 -4.30
C LEU A 165 3.08 7.03 -4.37
N LEU A 166 2.08 7.24 -5.24
CA LEU A 166 1.00 6.28 -5.47
C LEU A 166 1.16 5.63 -6.83
N ILE A 167 1.04 4.31 -6.87
CA ILE A 167 1.00 3.53 -8.11
C ILE A 167 -0.38 2.87 -8.20
N SER A 168 -1.11 3.13 -9.29
CA SER A 168 -2.43 2.54 -9.52
C SER A 168 -2.50 1.78 -10.85
N LEU A 169 -3.53 0.96 -10.98
CA LEU A 169 -3.82 0.15 -12.15
C LEU A 169 -5.16 0.58 -12.77
N ASP A 170 -5.23 0.59 -14.09
CA ASP A 170 -6.45 0.83 -14.87
C ASP A 170 -6.67 -0.30 -15.86
N TYR A 171 -7.78 -1.00 -15.75
CA TYR A 171 -8.22 -2.07 -16.64
C TYR A 171 -9.76 -2.17 -16.61
N PRO A 172 -10.43 -2.78 -17.59
CA PRO A 172 -11.86 -3.04 -17.52
C PRO A 172 -12.19 -3.94 -16.33
N GLN A 173 -12.78 -3.37 -15.27
CA GLN A 173 -13.00 -4.07 -13.99
C GLN A 173 -13.88 -5.31 -14.13
N GLU A 174 -14.76 -5.34 -15.13
CA GLU A 174 -15.63 -6.48 -15.44
C GLU A 174 -14.87 -7.71 -15.96
N GLU A 175 -13.63 -7.54 -16.41
CA GLU A 175 -12.80 -8.64 -16.92
C GLU A 175 -12.07 -9.39 -15.79
N MET A 176 -11.96 -8.80 -14.60
CA MET A 176 -11.28 -9.44 -13.47
C MET A 176 -11.84 -8.96 -12.13
N GLU A 177 -12.25 -9.90 -11.26
CA GLU A 177 -12.85 -9.58 -9.96
C GLU A 177 -11.92 -8.82 -8.99
N GLY A 178 -10.60 -8.94 -9.18
CA GLY A 178 -9.62 -8.42 -8.24
C GLY A 178 -9.38 -9.32 -7.01
N PRO A 179 -8.49 -8.94 -6.08
CA PRO A 179 -7.43 -7.97 -6.29
C PRO A 179 -6.36 -8.44 -7.31
N PRO A 180 -5.59 -7.52 -7.90
CA PRO A 180 -5.74 -6.09 -7.76
C PRO A 180 -7.02 -5.59 -8.44
N PHE A 181 -7.58 -4.49 -7.93
CA PHE A 181 -8.73 -3.84 -8.53
C PHE A 181 -8.29 -2.68 -9.43
N SER A 182 -9.10 -2.37 -10.43
CA SER A 182 -8.93 -1.18 -11.26
C SER A 182 -9.21 0.08 -10.43
N VAL A 183 -8.27 1.04 -10.47
CA VAL A 183 -8.40 2.37 -9.87
C VAL A 183 -7.92 3.40 -10.90
N PRO A 184 -8.77 3.75 -11.87
CA PRO A 184 -8.41 4.67 -12.94
C PRO A 184 -8.12 6.07 -12.43
N GLN A 185 -7.42 6.89 -13.22
CA GLN A 185 -7.01 8.24 -12.85
C GLN A 185 -8.18 9.12 -12.36
N ALA A 186 -9.36 8.99 -12.95
CA ALA A 186 -10.55 9.74 -12.53
C ALA A 186 -10.96 9.38 -11.09
N GLU A 187 -10.86 8.10 -10.70
CA GLU A 187 -11.13 7.65 -9.34
C GLU A 187 -10.05 8.12 -8.36
N VAL A 188 -8.76 8.04 -8.73
CA VAL A 188 -7.67 8.58 -7.90
C VAL A 188 -7.93 10.06 -7.58
N ARG A 189 -8.27 10.88 -8.58
CA ARG A 189 -8.59 12.31 -8.38
C ARG A 189 -9.81 12.52 -7.48
N LYS A 190 -10.85 11.70 -7.64
CA LYS A 190 -12.07 11.74 -6.82
C LYS A 190 -11.77 11.40 -5.35
N LEU A 191 -11.00 10.34 -5.11
CA LEU A 191 -10.63 9.90 -3.76
C LEU A 191 -9.72 10.92 -3.06
N ALA A 192 -8.78 11.53 -3.80
CA ALA A 192 -7.85 12.53 -3.29
C ALA A 192 -8.49 13.89 -3.03
N ALA A 193 -9.65 14.19 -3.62
CA ALA A 193 -10.28 15.51 -3.58
C ALA A 193 -10.43 16.07 -2.15
N GLY A 194 -9.99 17.30 -1.94
CA GLY A 194 -10.01 18.00 -0.65
C GLY A 194 -9.00 17.50 0.38
N ARG A 195 -8.21 16.44 0.07
CA ARG A 195 -7.21 15.89 0.97
C ARG A 195 -5.79 15.93 0.42
N PHE A 196 -5.67 15.75 -0.88
CA PHE A 196 -4.37 15.74 -1.58
C PHE A 196 -4.45 16.52 -2.90
N ALA A 197 -3.41 17.26 -3.22
CA ALA A 197 -3.14 17.69 -4.58
C ALA A 197 -2.59 16.50 -5.38
N VAL A 198 -3.00 16.36 -6.65
CA VAL A 198 -2.67 15.21 -7.50
C VAL A 198 -1.88 15.66 -8.71
N GLU A 199 -0.65 15.20 -8.82
CA GLU A 199 0.23 15.32 -9.99
C GLU A 199 0.39 13.93 -10.62
N VAL A 200 0.27 13.84 -11.95
CA VAL A 200 0.54 12.59 -12.71
C VAL A 200 2.00 12.63 -13.13
N LEU A 201 2.79 11.68 -12.68
CA LEU A 201 4.21 11.55 -13.05
C LEU A 201 4.37 10.71 -14.32
N ALA A 202 3.57 9.63 -14.43
CA ALA A 202 3.49 8.78 -15.62
C ALA A 202 2.09 8.14 -15.71
N SER A 203 1.65 7.79 -16.91
CA SER A 203 0.36 7.13 -17.15
C SER A 203 0.35 6.33 -18.43
N GLY A 204 -0.56 5.37 -18.53
CA GLY A 204 -0.78 4.57 -19.73
C GLY A 204 0.35 3.58 -20.01
N MET A 205 1.08 3.14 -18.99
CA MET A 205 2.14 2.14 -19.16
C MET A 205 1.53 0.76 -19.25
N ASP A 206 1.73 0.08 -20.38
CA ASP A 206 1.21 -1.25 -20.63
C ASP A 206 1.84 -2.27 -19.66
N MET A 207 0.97 -2.93 -18.89
CA MET A 207 1.36 -3.96 -17.93
C MET A 207 1.15 -5.39 -18.47
N LEU A 208 0.41 -5.56 -19.57
CA LEU A 208 0.13 -6.90 -20.10
C LEU A 208 1.33 -7.48 -20.83
N ALA A 209 2.14 -6.66 -21.50
CA ALA A 209 3.34 -7.09 -22.21
C ALA A 209 4.30 -7.85 -21.27
N ASP A 210 4.43 -7.39 -20.03
CA ASP A 210 5.36 -7.94 -19.04
C ASP A 210 4.69 -8.88 -18.01
N ASN A 211 3.34 -8.98 -18.02
CA ASN A 211 2.57 -9.74 -17.03
C ASN A 211 1.51 -10.63 -17.67
N GLN A 212 1.92 -11.68 -18.38
CA GLN A 212 1.03 -12.64 -19.04
C GLN A 212 -0.07 -13.21 -18.15
N ARG A 213 0.16 -13.32 -16.83
CA ARG A 213 -0.81 -13.80 -15.85
C ARG A 213 -2.15 -13.03 -15.86
N PHE A 214 -2.15 -11.75 -16.23
CA PHE A 214 -3.39 -10.97 -16.33
C PHE A 214 -4.11 -11.26 -17.65
N ALA A 215 -3.37 -11.39 -18.74
CA ALA A 215 -3.94 -11.83 -20.02
C ALA A 215 -4.55 -13.24 -19.91
N GLU A 216 -3.91 -14.17 -19.19
CA GLU A 216 -4.44 -15.50 -18.91
C GLU A 216 -5.74 -15.48 -18.09
N ARG A 217 -5.95 -14.43 -17.29
CA ARG A 217 -7.19 -14.18 -16.54
C ARG A 217 -8.28 -13.49 -17.38
N GLY A 218 -8.00 -13.21 -18.66
CA GLY A 218 -8.95 -12.59 -19.60
C GLY A 218 -8.90 -11.07 -19.67
N VAL A 219 -7.90 -10.43 -19.03
CA VAL A 219 -7.75 -8.96 -19.09
C VAL A 219 -7.21 -8.56 -20.44
N THR A 220 -7.92 -7.69 -21.14
CA THR A 220 -7.60 -7.26 -22.52
C THR A 220 -6.70 -6.01 -22.56
N ARG A 221 -6.74 -5.16 -21.53
CA ARG A 221 -5.93 -3.97 -21.36
C ARG A 221 -5.64 -3.78 -19.86
N MET A 222 -4.39 -3.54 -19.49
CA MET A 222 -4.03 -3.11 -18.13
C MET A 222 -2.92 -2.08 -18.23
N GLU A 223 -3.16 -0.93 -17.66
CA GLU A 223 -2.22 0.18 -17.62
C GLU A 223 -1.85 0.52 -16.19
N GLU A 224 -0.57 0.83 -15.97
CA GLU A 224 -0.08 1.37 -14.71
C GLU A 224 0.08 2.89 -14.81
N SER A 225 -0.21 3.58 -13.72
CA SER A 225 -0.02 5.03 -13.59
C SER A 225 0.63 5.38 -12.27
N VAL A 226 1.52 6.36 -12.31
CA VAL A 226 2.30 6.85 -11.16
C VAL A 226 1.91 8.28 -10.84
N TYR A 227 1.64 8.53 -9.57
CA TYR A 227 1.20 9.84 -9.08
C TYR A 227 2.09 10.32 -7.94
N ARG A 228 2.32 11.62 -7.91
CA ARG A 228 2.69 12.34 -6.71
C ARG A 228 1.45 12.95 -6.10
N LEU A 229 1.07 12.51 -4.91
CA LEU A 229 0.06 13.20 -4.12
C LEU A 229 0.78 14.06 -3.09
N VAL A 230 0.24 15.24 -2.79
CA VAL A 230 0.75 16.11 -1.72
C VAL A 230 -0.39 16.40 -0.75
N ARG A 231 -0.21 16.08 0.54
CA ARG A 231 -1.22 16.27 1.57
C ARG A 231 -1.56 17.76 1.68
N SER A 232 -2.82 18.10 1.45
CA SER A 232 -3.36 19.46 1.63
C SER A 232 -3.34 19.87 3.11
N GLY A 233 -3.37 21.15 3.38
CA GLY A 233 -3.42 21.69 4.75
C GLY A 233 -4.77 21.44 5.45
#